data_f584983c74b15023e2d6b0d0c5e00487
#
_entry.id   f584983c74b15023e2d6b0d0c5e00487
#
_cell.length_a   1.000
_cell.length_b   1.000
_cell.length_c   1.000
_cell.angle_alpha   90.00
_cell.angle_beta   90.00
_cell.angle_gamma   90.00
#
_symmetry.space_group_name_H-M   'P 1'
#
loop_
_entity.id
_entity.type
_entity.pdbx_description
1 polymer ?
#
loop_
_entity_poly.entity_id
_entity_poly.type
_entity_poly.pdbx_seq_one_letter_code
_entity_poly.pdbx_strand_id
1 'polypeptide(L)'
;MAWDDEVWCLGDLMLNDNKAGVRKLNQLAGNIRIIYGNHDTATRVQLYSNIRPTILGMGLAYVLKYQGYHFYLSHYPTLCSNYDSDKPLHRQMINICGHTHTQDRFKDMDKGIIYHCELDTNNCYPWLLDDIIEDIKKYKGEKEI
;
A
#
# COMPACT_ATOMS: atom_id res chain seq x y z
N MET A 1 6.15 -15.07 4.03
CA MET A 1 6.90 -13.98 3.39
C MET A 1 8.37 -14.35 3.38
N ALA A 2 8.99 -14.35 2.20
CA ALA A 2 10.40 -14.69 2.05
C ALA A 2 11.29 -13.45 2.25
N TRP A 3 12.58 -13.68 2.52
CA TRP A 3 13.54 -12.59 2.76
C TRP A 3 13.83 -11.73 1.52
N ASP A 4 13.59 -12.25 0.32
CA ASP A 4 13.76 -11.55 -0.95
C ASP A 4 12.46 -10.96 -1.50
N ASP A 5 11.34 -11.13 -0.82
CA ASP A 5 10.08 -10.49 -1.20
C ASP A 5 10.18 -8.98 -1.06
N GLU A 6 9.53 -8.26 -1.97
CA GLU A 6 9.39 -6.81 -1.90
C GLU A 6 8.08 -6.46 -1.19
N VAL A 7 8.20 -5.72 -0.09
CA VAL A 7 7.07 -5.36 0.77
C VAL A 7 6.89 -3.85 0.75
N TRP A 8 5.70 -3.40 0.37
CA TRP A 8 5.32 -1.99 0.41
C TRP A 8 4.46 -1.73 1.65
N CYS A 9 4.97 -0.88 2.54
CA CYS A 9 4.22 -0.40 3.69
C CYS A 9 3.66 0.99 3.39
N LEU A 10 2.36 1.15 3.54
CA LEU A 10 1.67 2.40 3.20
C LEU A 10 1.53 3.35 4.39
N GLY A 11 2.53 3.35 5.26
CA GLY A 11 2.65 4.33 6.33
C GLY A 11 2.23 3.84 7.71
N ASP A 12 2.52 4.66 8.70
CA ASP A 12 2.25 4.41 10.12
C ASP A 12 2.88 3.10 10.62
N LEU A 13 4.17 2.93 10.32
CA LEU A 13 4.90 1.70 10.64
C LEU A 13 5.07 1.52 12.15
N MET A 14 5.23 2.61 12.89
CA MET A 14 5.30 2.62 14.35
C MET A 14 4.36 3.71 14.91
N LEU A 15 3.71 3.43 16.03
CA LEU A 15 2.77 4.39 16.63
C LEU A 15 3.23 4.94 17.98
N ASN A 16 3.44 4.09 18.99
CA ASN A 16 3.64 4.54 20.36
C ASN A 16 5.05 4.30 20.90
N ASP A 17 5.52 3.06 20.87
CA ASP A 17 6.79 2.64 21.45
C ASP A 17 7.81 2.38 20.35
N ASN A 18 8.73 3.34 20.16
CA ASN A 18 9.75 3.21 19.11
C ASN A 18 10.71 2.04 19.35
N LYS A 19 11.05 1.72 20.61
CA LYS A 19 11.93 0.58 20.91
C LYS A 19 11.29 -0.74 20.53
N ALA A 20 10.02 -0.93 20.86
CA ALA A 20 9.27 -2.11 20.50
C ALA A 20 9.10 -2.18 18.98
N GLY A 21 8.82 -1.07 18.33
CA GLY A 21 8.72 -0.98 16.88
C GLY A 21 10.01 -1.40 16.16
N VAL A 22 11.14 -0.89 16.61
CA VAL A 22 12.47 -1.25 16.10
C VAL A 22 12.72 -2.75 16.20
N ARG A 23 12.43 -3.34 17.36
CA ARG A 23 12.61 -4.79 17.55
C ARG A 23 11.77 -5.60 16.58
N LYS A 24 10.52 -5.20 16.37
CA LYS A 24 9.62 -5.88 15.43
C LYS A 24 10.07 -5.73 13.99
N LEU A 25 10.51 -4.53 13.60
CA LEU A 25 11.03 -4.28 12.25
C LEU A 25 12.23 -5.17 11.91
N ASN A 26 13.11 -5.38 12.87
CA ASN A 26 14.28 -6.26 12.70
C ASN A 26 13.90 -7.73 12.52
N GLN A 27 12.69 -8.12 12.89
CA GLN A 27 12.18 -9.49 12.76
C GLN A 27 11.42 -9.71 11.45
N LEU A 28 11.04 -8.66 10.75
CA LEU A 28 10.28 -8.79 9.50
C LEU A 28 11.16 -9.29 8.37
N ALA A 29 10.61 -10.20 7.58
CA ALA A 29 11.23 -10.65 6.35
C ALA A 29 10.95 -9.67 5.20
N GLY A 30 11.77 -9.72 4.18
CA GLY A 30 11.58 -8.96 2.95
C GLY A 30 12.34 -7.65 2.87
N ASN A 31 12.32 -7.07 1.69
CA ASN A 31 12.83 -5.73 1.40
C ASN A 31 11.67 -4.75 1.57
N ILE A 32 11.74 -3.90 2.57
CA ILE A 32 10.63 -3.04 2.97
C ILE A 32 10.78 -1.66 2.35
N ARG A 33 9.77 -1.22 1.63
CA ARG A 33 9.67 0.14 1.09
C ARG A 33 8.52 0.84 1.79
N ILE A 34 8.75 2.06 2.24
CA ILE A 34 7.80 2.80 3.08
C ILE A 34 7.29 4.02 2.33
N ILE A 35 5.98 4.11 2.20
CA ILE A 35 5.28 5.36 1.89
C ILE A 35 4.88 5.97 3.22
N TYR A 36 5.29 7.22 3.49
CA TYR A 36 5.12 7.82 4.80
C TYR A 36 3.67 8.17 5.09
N GLY A 37 3.22 7.81 6.30
CA GLY A 37 1.94 8.20 6.86
C GLY A 37 2.07 9.36 7.85
N ASN A 38 0.95 9.76 8.45
CA ASN A 38 0.90 10.89 9.37
C ASN A 38 1.61 10.62 10.72
N HIS A 39 1.79 9.35 11.10
CA HIS A 39 2.53 8.98 12.31
C HIS A 39 4.01 8.69 12.06
N ASP A 40 4.46 8.74 10.82
CA ASP A 40 5.88 8.57 10.48
C ASP A 40 6.62 9.90 10.64
N THR A 41 6.92 10.24 11.89
CA THR A 41 7.64 11.48 12.25
C THR A 41 9.07 11.47 11.71
N ALA A 42 9.70 12.64 11.65
CA ALA A 42 11.09 12.76 11.21
C ALA A 42 12.04 11.85 12.01
N THR A 43 11.83 11.74 13.32
CA THR A 43 12.60 10.83 14.18
C THR A 43 12.41 9.39 13.79
N ARG A 44 11.17 8.96 13.54
CA ARG A 44 10.87 7.58 13.12
C ARG A 44 11.42 7.26 11.75
N VAL A 45 11.28 8.17 10.79
CA VAL A 45 11.86 8.02 9.44
C VAL A 45 13.37 7.80 9.53
N GLN A 46 14.04 8.57 10.39
CA GLN A 46 15.48 8.40 10.61
C GLN A 46 15.82 7.05 11.22
N LEU A 47 14.99 6.56 12.15
CA LEU A 47 15.16 5.22 12.73
C LEU A 47 15.03 4.14 11.65
N TYR A 48 14.05 4.24 10.76
CA TYR A 48 13.86 3.25 9.68
C TYR A 48 15.11 3.12 8.81
N SER A 49 15.72 4.24 8.44
CA SER A 49 16.91 4.26 7.58
C SER A 49 18.14 3.64 8.23
N ASN A 50 18.25 3.73 9.57
CA ASN A 50 19.45 3.34 10.29
C ASN A 50 19.42 1.92 10.87
N ILE A 51 18.22 1.31 10.94
CA ILE A 51 18.04 0.02 11.61
C ILE A 51 18.34 -1.15 10.67
N ARG A 52 17.88 -1.07 9.43
CA ARG A 52 18.00 -2.14 8.45
C ARG A 52 18.34 -1.56 7.08
N PRO A 53 19.37 -2.09 6.40
CA PRO A 53 19.69 -1.65 5.03
C PRO A 53 18.62 -2.06 4.02
N THR A 54 17.71 -2.97 4.37
CA THR A 54 16.60 -3.42 3.53
C THR A 54 15.33 -2.58 3.69
N ILE A 55 15.35 -1.54 4.54
CA ILE A 55 14.24 -0.58 4.66
C ILE A 55 14.60 0.67 3.87
N LEU A 56 13.73 1.02 2.93
CA LEU A 56 13.92 2.18 2.06
C LEU A 56 12.69 3.08 2.08
N GLY A 57 12.88 4.33 2.47
CA GLY A 57 11.84 5.35 2.40
C GLY A 57 11.67 5.85 0.97
N MET A 58 10.44 5.90 0.47
CA MET A 58 10.11 6.31 -0.89
C MET A 58 9.47 7.70 -0.97
N GLY A 59 9.01 8.26 0.14
CA GLY A 59 8.34 9.54 0.21
C GLY A 59 6.84 9.42 0.54
N LEU A 60 6.06 10.42 0.10
CA LEU A 60 4.62 10.49 0.40
C LEU A 60 3.76 9.70 -0.57
N ALA A 61 4.28 9.40 -1.74
CA ALA A 61 3.59 8.61 -2.76
C ALA A 61 4.59 7.99 -3.72
N TYR A 62 4.16 6.95 -4.40
CA TYR A 62 4.98 6.30 -5.41
C TYR A 62 4.10 5.69 -6.51
N VAL A 63 4.53 5.84 -7.76
CA VAL A 63 3.86 5.19 -8.89
C VAL A 63 4.56 3.88 -9.19
N LEU A 64 3.86 2.79 -8.99
CA LEU A 64 4.34 1.43 -9.21
C LEU A 64 3.68 0.83 -10.44
N LYS A 65 4.49 0.28 -11.33
CA LYS A 65 4.01 -0.52 -12.47
C LYS A 65 4.22 -1.99 -12.17
N TYR A 66 3.16 -2.78 -12.34
CA TYR A 66 3.22 -4.21 -12.09
C TYR A 66 2.29 -4.95 -13.04
N GLN A 67 2.84 -5.88 -13.82
CA GLN A 67 2.10 -6.70 -14.80
C GLN A 67 1.18 -5.90 -15.74
N GLY A 68 1.64 -4.73 -16.17
CA GLY A 68 0.88 -3.85 -17.05
C GLY A 68 -0.13 -2.94 -16.36
N TYR A 69 -0.30 -3.08 -15.06
CA TYR A 69 -1.16 -2.21 -14.24
C TYR A 69 -0.36 -1.07 -13.62
N HIS A 70 -1.02 0.06 -13.38
CA HIS A 70 -0.41 1.26 -12.81
C HIS A 70 -1.04 1.57 -11.47
N PHE A 71 -0.22 1.58 -10.43
CA PHE A 71 -0.65 1.83 -9.06
C PHE A 71 -0.09 3.14 -8.55
N TYR A 72 -0.93 3.91 -7.86
CA TYR A 72 -0.52 5.05 -7.08
C TYR A 72 -0.60 4.69 -5.60
N LEU A 73 0.56 4.53 -4.98
CA LEU A 73 0.67 4.11 -3.58
C LEU A 73 0.73 5.35 -2.69
N SER A 74 -0.15 5.43 -1.71
CA SER A 74 -0.23 6.55 -0.78
C SER A 74 -0.78 6.09 0.56
N HIS A 75 -0.45 6.82 1.64
CA HIS A 75 -1.04 6.54 2.95
C HIS A 75 -2.52 6.93 2.97
N TYR A 76 -2.83 8.13 2.47
CA TYR A 76 -4.20 8.62 2.40
C TYR A 76 -4.93 8.15 1.15
N PRO A 77 -6.25 7.88 1.24
CA PRO A 77 -7.06 7.69 0.04
C PRO A 77 -6.91 8.88 -0.90
N THR A 78 -6.55 8.60 -2.13
CA THR A 78 -6.22 9.65 -3.10
C THR A 78 -7.01 9.44 -4.38
N LEU A 79 -7.74 10.47 -4.79
CA LEU A 79 -8.41 10.47 -6.07
C LEU A 79 -7.38 10.76 -7.17
N CYS A 80 -6.96 9.71 -7.84
CA CYS A 80 -6.08 9.83 -9.00
C CYS A 80 -6.90 10.30 -10.20
N SER A 81 -6.26 11.02 -11.12
CA SER A 81 -6.94 11.47 -12.31
C SER A 81 -7.45 10.30 -13.13
N ASN A 82 -8.76 10.28 -13.37
CA ASN A 82 -9.44 9.26 -14.13
C ASN A 82 -9.90 9.77 -15.49
N TYR A 83 -9.04 10.45 -16.23
CA TYR A 83 -9.36 10.88 -17.58
C TYR A 83 -9.77 9.72 -18.50
N ASP A 84 -9.32 8.52 -18.15
CA ASP A 84 -9.57 7.32 -18.92
C ASP A 84 -10.51 6.36 -18.19
N SER A 85 -11.49 6.88 -17.44
CA SER A 85 -12.41 6.05 -16.65
C SER A 85 -13.23 5.05 -17.50
N ASP A 86 -13.37 5.31 -18.80
CA ASP A 86 -14.00 4.42 -19.78
C ASP A 86 -13.02 3.39 -20.36
N LYS A 87 -11.73 3.48 -20.04
CA LYS A 87 -10.70 2.57 -20.53
C LYS A 87 -10.62 1.29 -19.70
N PRO A 88 -9.99 0.22 -20.23
CA PRO A 88 -9.70 -0.97 -19.44
C PRO A 88 -8.87 -0.67 -18.20
N LEU A 89 -9.01 -1.50 -17.18
CA LEU A 89 -8.36 -1.33 -15.88
C LEU A 89 -6.85 -1.09 -15.99
N HIS A 90 -6.17 -1.79 -16.88
CA HIS A 90 -4.71 -1.65 -17.05
C HIS A 90 -4.27 -0.28 -17.59
N ARG A 91 -5.20 0.52 -18.10
CA ARG A 91 -4.96 1.90 -18.55
C ARG A 91 -5.39 2.96 -17.55
N GLN A 92 -5.93 2.54 -16.43
CA GLN A 92 -6.35 3.45 -15.36
C GLN A 92 -5.33 3.45 -14.23
N MET A 93 -5.27 4.57 -13.50
CA MET A 93 -4.45 4.64 -12.29
C MET A 93 -5.25 4.08 -11.12
N ILE A 94 -4.69 3.09 -10.44
CA ILE A 94 -5.29 2.45 -9.26
C ILE A 94 -4.62 3.01 -8.01
N ASN A 95 -5.37 3.68 -7.14
CA ASN A 95 -4.85 4.07 -5.84
C ASN A 95 -4.93 2.89 -4.87
N ILE A 96 -3.82 2.60 -4.23
CA ILE A 96 -3.75 1.68 -3.10
C ILE A 96 -3.37 2.50 -1.88
N CYS A 97 -4.19 2.45 -0.83
CA CYS A 97 -4.04 3.32 0.33
C CYS A 97 -4.30 2.61 1.66
N GLY A 98 -4.07 3.33 2.74
CA GLY A 98 -4.33 2.91 4.11
C GLY A 98 -5.05 3.99 4.90
N HIS A 99 -4.58 4.28 6.11
CA HIS A 99 -4.96 5.36 7.03
C HIS A 99 -6.32 5.21 7.72
N THR A 100 -7.39 4.88 7.01
CA THR A 100 -8.76 5.02 7.53
C THR A 100 -9.19 3.93 8.49
N HIS A 101 -8.41 2.85 8.62
CA HIS A 101 -8.74 1.68 9.45
C HIS A 101 -10.11 1.07 9.13
N THR A 102 -10.56 1.22 7.90
CA THR A 102 -11.81 0.63 7.43
C THR A 102 -11.70 -0.89 7.31
N GLN A 103 -12.79 -1.60 7.48
CA GLN A 103 -12.89 -3.01 7.15
C GLN A 103 -13.40 -3.25 5.73
N ASP A 104 -13.89 -2.21 5.07
CA ASP A 104 -14.41 -2.25 3.70
C ASP A 104 -13.36 -1.73 2.71
N ARG A 105 -12.72 -2.65 2.00
CA ARG A 105 -11.70 -2.33 1.00
C ARG A 105 -12.23 -1.56 -0.21
N PHE A 106 -13.53 -1.61 -0.45
CA PHE A 106 -14.19 -0.94 -1.58
C PHE A 106 -14.92 0.35 -1.19
N LYS A 107 -14.69 0.84 0.02
CA LYS A 107 -15.40 1.99 0.60
C LYS A 107 -15.49 3.21 -0.32
N ASP A 108 -14.44 3.49 -1.06
CA ASP A 108 -14.32 4.70 -1.90
C ASP A 108 -14.31 4.41 -3.40
N MET A 109 -14.71 3.21 -3.82
CA MET A 109 -14.72 2.82 -5.24
C MET A 109 -15.74 3.59 -6.08
N ASP A 110 -16.70 4.25 -5.47
CA ASP A 110 -17.64 5.15 -6.15
C ASP A 110 -17.00 6.47 -6.59
N LYS A 111 -15.87 6.84 -6.00
CA LYS A 111 -15.15 8.08 -6.31
C LYS A 111 -14.06 7.91 -7.37
N GLY A 112 -13.61 6.69 -7.57
CA GLY A 112 -12.52 6.33 -8.47
C GLY A 112 -12.04 4.94 -8.12
N ILE A 113 -10.93 4.49 -8.72
CA ILE A 113 -10.38 3.19 -8.34
C ILE A 113 -9.48 3.39 -7.13
N ILE A 114 -10.07 3.35 -5.96
CA ILE A 114 -9.41 3.52 -4.66
C ILE A 114 -9.59 2.24 -3.87
N TYR A 115 -8.50 1.52 -3.66
CA TYR A 115 -8.49 0.25 -2.94
C TYR A 115 -7.85 0.43 -1.58
N HIS A 116 -8.62 0.17 -0.53
CA HIS A 116 -8.13 0.21 0.84
C HIS A 116 -7.47 -1.11 1.20
N CYS A 117 -6.18 -1.08 1.47
CA CYS A 117 -5.42 -2.28 1.83
C CYS A 117 -4.92 -2.27 3.28
N GLU A 118 -5.55 -1.50 4.16
CA GLU A 118 -5.30 -1.57 5.59
C GLU A 118 -5.38 -3.03 6.06
N LEU A 119 -4.55 -3.40 7.01
CA LEU A 119 -4.58 -4.75 7.57
C LEU A 119 -5.97 -5.13 8.09
N ASP A 120 -6.77 -4.16 8.51
CA ASP A 120 -8.16 -4.31 8.94
C ASP A 120 -9.05 -4.93 7.84
N THR A 121 -8.71 -4.73 6.57
CA THR A 121 -9.49 -5.27 5.44
C THR A 121 -9.18 -6.72 5.13
N ASN A 122 -8.13 -7.29 5.72
CA ASN A 122 -7.62 -8.61 5.36
C ASN A 122 -7.20 -9.44 6.59
N ASN A 123 -7.93 -9.35 7.68
CA ASN A 123 -7.67 -10.10 8.91
C ASN A 123 -6.22 -9.97 9.41
N CYS A 124 -5.67 -8.77 9.34
CA CYS A 124 -4.29 -8.44 9.72
C CYS A 124 -3.20 -9.11 8.87
N TYR A 125 -3.55 -9.60 7.69
CA TYR A 125 -2.58 -10.10 6.71
C TYR A 125 -2.29 -9.07 5.62
N PRO A 126 -1.06 -9.01 5.10
CA PRO A 126 -0.75 -8.16 3.95
C PRO A 126 -1.47 -8.65 2.70
N TRP A 127 -1.71 -7.75 1.77
CA TRP A 127 -2.27 -8.05 0.46
C TRP A 127 -1.17 -8.35 -0.56
N LEU A 128 -1.38 -9.37 -1.38
CA LEU A 128 -0.59 -9.57 -2.61
C LEU A 128 -1.17 -8.71 -3.73
N LEU A 129 -0.32 -8.08 -4.54
CA LEU A 129 -0.77 -7.26 -5.67
C LEU A 129 -1.61 -8.06 -6.65
N ASP A 130 -1.26 -9.31 -6.91
CA ASP A 130 -2.05 -10.19 -7.78
C ASP A 130 -3.48 -10.36 -7.28
N ASP A 131 -3.65 -10.52 -5.97
CA ASP A 131 -4.96 -10.68 -5.35
C ASP A 131 -5.76 -9.38 -5.40
N ILE A 132 -5.11 -8.24 -5.23
CA ILE A 132 -5.76 -6.92 -5.35
C ILE A 132 -6.29 -6.72 -6.77
N ILE A 133 -5.50 -7.04 -7.79
CA ILE A 133 -5.90 -6.93 -9.19
C ILE A 133 -7.15 -7.78 -9.45
N GLU A 134 -7.13 -9.04 -9.03
CA GLU A 134 -8.26 -9.95 -9.22
C GLU A 134 -9.51 -9.47 -8.46
N ASP A 135 -9.33 -8.97 -7.25
CA ASP A 135 -10.42 -8.46 -6.42
C ASP A 135 -11.11 -7.24 -7.05
N ILE A 136 -10.32 -6.31 -7.60
CA ILE A 136 -10.84 -5.15 -8.31
C ILE A 136 -11.59 -5.58 -9.59
N LYS A 137 -11.04 -6.51 -10.34
CA LYS A 137 -11.70 -7.05 -11.54
C LYS A 137 -13.06 -7.63 -11.21
N LYS A 138 -13.15 -8.44 -10.16
CA LYS A 138 -14.41 -9.02 -9.69
C LYS A 138 -15.41 -7.94 -9.27
N TYR A 139 -14.96 -6.95 -8.55
CA TYR A 139 -15.80 -5.82 -8.12
C TYR A 139 -16.38 -5.07 -9.31
N LYS A 140 -15.57 -4.82 -10.33
CA LYS A 140 -16.01 -4.13 -11.55
C LYS A 140 -16.80 -5.00 -12.50
N GLY A 141 -16.89 -6.30 -12.22
CA GLY A 141 -17.54 -7.26 -13.11
C GLY A 141 -16.77 -7.51 -14.40
N GLU A 142 -15.49 -7.19 -14.47
CA GLU A 142 -14.65 -7.49 -15.62
C GLU A 142 -14.36 -8.98 -15.68
N LYS A 143 -14.62 -9.59 -16.83
CA LYS A 143 -14.26 -10.97 -17.10
C LYS A 143 -12.85 -11.01 -17.65
N GLU A 144 -12.08 -12.02 -17.25
CA GLU A 144 -10.83 -12.34 -17.93
C GLU A 144 -11.12 -12.74 -19.38
N ILE A 145 -10.39 -12.13 -20.26
CA ILE A 145 -10.43 -12.45 -21.68
C ILE A 145 -9.16 -13.24 -22.02
#